data_3b718a18c174a7fe564e89b06ec3eac5
#
_entry.id   3b718a18c174a7fe564e89b06ec3eac5
#
_cell.length_a   1.000
_cell.length_b   1.000
_cell.length_c   1.000
_cell.angle_alpha   90.00
_cell.angle_beta   90.00
_cell.angle_gamma   90.00
#
_symmetry.space_group_name_H-M   'P 1'
#
loop_
_entity.id
_entity.type
_entity.pdbx_description
1 polymer ?
#
loop_
_entity_poly.entity_id
_entity_poly.type
_entity_poly.pdbx_seq_one_letter_code
_entity_poly.pdbx_strand_id
1 'polypeptide(L)'
;MATKKKLVVKVTAGTDSPERCAQAFTVAAVAAASGVEVSVWLTGESSWFALPGRAAEFELPHAAPLPDLLDGVLAAGRITLCTQCAARRDITEDDVLEGVRIAGAQMFVQEVMEDGVQALVY
;
A
#
# COMPACT_ATOMS: atom_id res chain seq x y z
N MET A 1 24.84 -16.75 3.91
CA MET A 1 23.74 -16.41 3.01
C MET A 1 23.00 -15.19 3.51
N ALA A 2 22.71 -14.25 2.63
CA ALA A 2 21.95 -13.08 3.01
C ALA A 2 20.49 -13.47 3.28
N THR A 3 19.92 -13.00 4.38
CA THR A 3 18.49 -13.15 4.66
C THR A 3 17.72 -12.29 3.66
N LYS A 4 16.65 -12.82 3.07
CA LYS A 4 15.77 -12.05 2.21
C LYS A 4 15.14 -10.93 3.03
N LYS A 5 15.20 -9.71 2.50
CA LYS A 5 14.64 -8.55 3.18
C LYS A 5 13.30 -8.21 2.56
N LYS A 6 12.34 -7.90 3.42
CA LYS A 6 11.00 -7.50 3.01
C LYS A 6 10.56 -6.31 3.85
N LEU A 7 9.95 -5.35 3.20
CA LEU A 7 9.38 -4.18 3.86
C LEU A 7 7.86 -4.21 3.71
N VAL A 8 7.16 -4.18 4.84
CA VAL A 8 5.72 -4.02 4.87
C VAL A 8 5.41 -2.59 5.27
N VAL A 9 4.61 -1.89 4.46
CA VAL A 9 4.20 -0.52 4.73
C VAL A 9 2.69 -0.48 4.85
N LYS A 10 2.19 -0.11 6.03
CA LYS A 10 0.76 0.09 6.26
C LYS A 10 0.45 1.57 6.15
N VAL A 11 -0.44 1.91 5.22
CA VAL A 11 -0.86 3.29 4.96
C VAL A 11 -2.24 3.47 5.56
N THR A 12 -2.38 4.37 6.53
CA THR A 12 -3.66 4.63 7.19
C THR A 12 -4.31 5.93 6.71
N ALA A 13 -3.57 6.75 5.97
CA ALA A 13 -4.02 8.07 5.53
C ALA A 13 -4.21 8.12 4.02
N GLY A 14 -5.18 8.88 3.58
CA GLY A 14 -5.41 9.23 2.20
C GLY A 14 -5.47 10.75 2.06
N THR A 15 -6.54 11.27 1.44
CA THR A 15 -6.72 12.71 1.27
C THR A 15 -6.97 13.45 2.58
N ASP A 16 -7.30 12.74 3.65
CA ASP A 16 -7.46 13.29 5.00
C ASP A 16 -6.14 13.71 5.64
N SER A 17 -5.02 13.14 5.19
CA SER A 17 -3.69 13.52 5.65
C SER A 17 -2.71 13.27 4.48
N PRO A 18 -2.69 14.18 3.49
CA PRO A 18 -2.01 13.92 2.22
C PRO A 18 -0.50 13.76 2.34
N GLU A 19 0.16 14.50 3.22
CA GLU A 19 1.61 14.34 3.39
C GLU A 19 1.97 12.96 3.93
N ARG A 20 1.22 12.48 4.92
CA ARG A 20 1.46 11.15 5.48
C ARG A 20 1.23 10.07 4.44
N CYS A 21 0.17 10.21 3.67
CA CYS A 21 -0.15 9.30 2.57
C CYS A 21 0.99 9.26 1.55
N ALA A 22 1.43 10.43 1.09
CA ALA A 22 2.50 10.53 0.09
C ALA A 22 3.82 9.97 0.61
N GLN A 23 4.15 10.20 1.88
CA GLN A 23 5.37 9.66 2.48
C GLN A 23 5.37 8.14 2.45
N ALA A 24 4.25 7.53 2.80
CA ALA A 24 4.13 6.08 2.82
C ALA A 24 4.36 5.48 1.43
N PHE A 25 3.69 6.01 0.42
CA PHE A 25 3.83 5.50 -0.96
C PHE A 25 5.21 5.80 -1.54
N THR A 26 5.79 6.94 -1.19
CA THR A 26 7.16 7.29 -1.65
C THR A 26 8.17 6.29 -1.09
N VAL A 27 8.11 6.01 0.21
CA VAL A 27 9.02 5.06 0.86
C VAL A 27 8.84 3.67 0.24
N ALA A 28 7.60 3.24 0.03
CA ALA A 28 7.32 1.93 -0.56
C ALA A 28 7.86 1.84 -2.00
N ALA A 29 7.63 2.86 -2.81
CA ALA A 29 8.07 2.87 -4.20
C ALA A 29 9.61 2.92 -4.31
N VAL A 30 10.27 3.70 -3.46
CA VAL A 30 11.74 3.76 -3.42
C VAL A 30 12.32 2.40 -3.03
N ALA A 31 11.74 1.75 -2.02
CA ALA A 31 12.18 0.42 -1.61
C ALA A 31 12.02 -0.60 -2.75
N ALA A 32 10.89 -0.58 -3.43
CA ALA A 32 10.63 -1.45 -4.56
C ALA A 32 11.64 -1.22 -5.68
N ALA A 33 11.92 0.03 -6.01
CA ALA A 33 12.91 0.39 -7.04
C ALA A 33 14.33 -0.03 -6.64
N SER A 34 14.59 -0.17 -5.35
CA SER A 34 15.90 -0.57 -4.82
C SER A 34 16.06 -2.09 -4.74
N GLY A 35 15.07 -2.85 -5.19
CA GLY A 35 15.13 -4.31 -5.18
C GLY A 35 14.67 -4.97 -3.89
N VAL A 36 14.08 -4.21 -2.97
CA VAL A 36 13.49 -4.75 -1.75
C VAL A 36 12.11 -5.31 -2.06
N GLU A 37 11.78 -6.48 -1.51
CA GLU A 37 10.41 -6.99 -1.62
C GLU A 37 9.50 -6.08 -0.78
N VAL A 38 8.43 -5.56 -1.37
CA VAL A 38 7.55 -4.60 -0.71
C VAL A 38 6.12 -5.10 -0.70
N SER A 39 5.46 -4.96 0.45
CA SER A 39 4.03 -5.24 0.61
C SER A 39 3.39 -4.01 1.23
N VAL A 40 2.45 -3.40 0.52
CA VAL A 40 1.72 -2.21 0.99
C VAL A 40 0.32 -2.63 1.40
N TRP A 41 -0.08 -2.23 2.61
CA TRP A 41 -1.43 -2.43 3.11
C TRP A 41 -2.17 -1.11 3.13
N LEU A 42 -3.33 -1.10 2.48
CA LEU A 42 -4.21 0.06 2.42
C LEU A 42 -5.29 -0.08 3.49
N THR A 43 -5.36 0.90 4.38
CA THR A 43 -6.36 0.96 5.45
C THR A 43 -6.87 2.39 5.58
N GLY A 44 -7.97 2.59 6.31
CA GLY A 44 -8.53 3.91 6.47
C GLY A 44 -8.80 4.57 5.11
N GLU A 45 -8.49 5.84 4.98
CA GLU A 45 -8.77 6.60 3.75
C GLU A 45 -7.87 6.22 2.58
N SER A 46 -6.74 5.57 2.81
CA SER A 46 -5.93 5.06 1.71
C SER A 46 -6.61 3.91 0.97
N SER A 47 -7.65 3.33 1.55
CA SER A 47 -8.42 2.25 0.93
C SER A 47 -8.96 2.62 -0.45
N TRP A 48 -9.29 3.90 -0.65
CA TRP A 48 -9.83 4.38 -1.92
C TRP A 48 -8.86 4.22 -3.07
N PHE A 49 -7.54 4.20 -2.80
CA PHE A 49 -6.54 4.05 -3.85
C PHE A 49 -6.43 2.62 -4.39
N ALA A 50 -7.15 1.69 -3.81
CA ALA A 50 -7.34 0.35 -4.40
C ALA A 50 -8.24 0.37 -5.63
N LEU A 51 -9.00 1.47 -5.83
CA LEU A 51 -9.95 1.59 -6.93
C LEU A 51 -9.34 2.27 -8.15
N PRO A 52 -9.77 1.90 -9.36
CA PRO A 52 -9.29 2.58 -10.56
C PRO A 52 -9.59 4.08 -10.55
N GLY A 53 -8.61 4.87 -10.98
CA GLY A 53 -8.77 6.32 -11.16
C GLY A 53 -8.64 7.15 -9.90
N ARG A 54 -8.70 6.56 -8.72
CA ARG A 54 -8.66 7.33 -7.47
C ARG A 54 -7.30 7.96 -7.20
N ALA A 55 -6.23 7.25 -7.49
CA ALA A 55 -4.88 7.78 -7.28
C ALA A 55 -4.63 9.03 -8.13
N ALA A 56 -5.21 9.11 -9.31
CA ALA A 56 -5.05 10.26 -10.19
C ALA A 56 -5.71 11.53 -9.64
N GLU A 57 -6.65 11.40 -8.72
CA GLU A 57 -7.33 12.54 -8.08
C GLU A 57 -6.53 13.12 -6.91
N PHE A 58 -5.51 12.39 -6.45
CA PHE A 58 -4.69 12.82 -5.31
C PHE A 58 -3.74 13.94 -5.74
N GLU A 59 -3.70 15.02 -4.97
CA GLU A 59 -2.83 16.15 -5.23
C GLU A 59 -2.06 16.55 -3.99
N LEU A 60 -0.75 16.72 -4.14
CA LEU A 60 0.11 17.26 -3.11
C LEU A 60 1.29 17.97 -3.78
N PRO A 61 1.53 19.26 -3.49
CA PRO A 61 2.68 19.98 -4.04
C PRO A 61 4.00 19.29 -3.70
N HIS A 62 4.90 19.26 -4.66
CA HIS A 62 6.25 18.71 -4.52
C HIS A 62 6.29 17.20 -4.25
N ALA A 63 5.21 16.49 -4.52
CA ALA A 63 5.16 15.02 -4.43
C ALA A 63 5.17 14.44 -5.85
N ALA A 64 5.75 13.24 -6.00
CA ALA A 64 5.60 12.49 -7.22
C ALA A 64 4.11 12.11 -7.42
N PRO A 65 3.64 12.00 -8.66
CA PRO A 65 2.25 11.60 -8.89
C PRO A 65 1.94 10.25 -8.23
N LEU A 66 0.85 10.22 -7.47
CA LEU A 66 0.48 8.99 -6.75
C LEU A 66 0.27 7.79 -7.67
N PRO A 67 -0.32 7.94 -8.87
CA PRO A 67 -0.42 6.82 -9.80
C PRO A 67 0.92 6.18 -10.12
N ASP A 68 1.96 6.97 -10.27
CA ASP A 68 3.30 6.45 -10.59
C ASP A 68 3.87 5.65 -9.42
N LEU A 69 3.68 6.13 -8.20
CA LEU A 69 4.13 5.43 -7.00
C LEU A 69 3.38 4.11 -6.83
N LEU A 70 2.06 4.15 -7.04
CA LEU A 70 1.20 2.98 -6.94
C LEU A 70 1.60 1.93 -7.98
N ASP A 71 1.81 2.35 -9.22
CA ASP A 71 2.20 1.45 -10.31
C ASP A 71 3.57 0.82 -10.04
N GLY A 72 4.50 1.59 -9.48
CA GLY A 72 5.81 1.07 -9.10
C GLY A 72 5.73 -0.04 -8.07
N VAL A 73 4.87 0.12 -7.08
CA VAL A 73 4.65 -0.91 -6.06
C VAL A 73 3.95 -2.13 -6.67
N LEU A 74 2.92 -1.92 -7.49
CA LEU A 74 2.20 -3.03 -8.14
C LEU A 74 3.09 -3.86 -9.06
N ALA A 75 4.03 -3.22 -9.74
CA ALA A 75 4.93 -3.90 -10.66
C ALA A 75 5.96 -4.77 -9.95
N ALA A 76 6.41 -4.39 -8.77
CA ALA A 76 7.52 -5.04 -8.08
C ALA A 76 7.15 -5.65 -6.73
N GLY A 77 5.94 -5.40 -6.24
CA GLY A 77 5.53 -5.83 -4.91
C GLY A 77 4.07 -6.23 -4.87
N ARG A 78 3.46 -6.03 -3.71
CA ARG A 78 2.07 -6.41 -3.47
C ARG A 78 1.33 -5.26 -2.81
N ILE A 79 0.07 -5.11 -3.17
CA ILE A 79 -0.85 -4.21 -2.50
C ILE A 79 -2.02 -5.02 -1.96
N THR A 80 -2.36 -4.81 -0.69
CA THR A 80 -3.46 -5.48 -0.01
C THR A 80 -4.40 -4.43 0.57
N LEU A 81 -5.69 -4.57 0.31
CA LEU A 81 -6.73 -3.75 0.92
C LEU A 81 -7.27 -4.49 2.14
N CYS A 82 -7.33 -3.81 3.28
CA CYS A 82 -7.87 -4.40 4.51
C CYS A 82 -9.34 -4.75 4.34
N THR A 83 -9.71 -5.98 4.70
CA THR A 83 -11.07 -6.50 4.58
C THR A 83 -12.10 -5.59 5.23
N GLN A 84 -11.85 -5.16 6.47
CA GLN A 84 -12.81 -4.33 7.22
C GLN A 84 -12.93 -2.93 6.62
N CYS A 85 -11.81 -2.37 6.16
CA CYS A 85 -11.82 -1.05 5.54
C CYS A 85 -12.55 -1.08 4.19
N ALA A 86 -12.40 -2.17 3.44
CA ALA A 86 -13.15 -2.39 2.21
C ALA A 86 -14.66 -2.47 2.50
N ALA A 87 -15.04 -3.27 3.50
CA ALA A 87 -16.44 -3.46 3.86
C ALA A 87 -17.12 -2.14 4.27
N ARG A 88 -16.43 -1.30 5.04
CA ARG A 88 -16.96 0.01 5.46
C ARG A 88 -17.20 0.94 4.27
N ARG A 89 -16.53 0.70 3.16
CA ARG A 89 -16.60 1.55 1.95
C ARG A 89 -17.30 0.88 0.79
N ASP A 90 -17.93 -0.27 1.06
CA ASP A 90 -18.64 -1.07 0.05
C ASP A 90 -17.75 -1.42 -1.16
N ILE A 91 -16.48 -1.69 -0.90
CA ILE A 91 -15.53 -2.11 -1.93
C ILE A 91 -15.46 -3.63 -1.94
N THR A 92 -15.64 -4.22 -3.12
CA THR A 92 -15.56 -5.67 -3.32
C THR A 92 -14.35 -6.03 -4.16
N GLU A 93 -14.08 -7.34 -4.26
CA GLU A 93 -12.97 -7.84 -5.08
C GLU A 93 -13.10 -7.47 -6.55
N ASP A 94 -14.33 -7.30 -7.03
CA ASP A 94 -14.57 -6.90 -8.42
C ASP A 94 -14.26 -5.44 -8.69
N ASP A 95 -14.18 -4.62 -7.64
CA ASP A 95 -13.98 -3.18 -7.76
C ASP A 95 -12.50 -2.77 -7.80
N VAL A 96 -11.60 -3.60 -7.26
CA VAL A 96 -10.22 -3.22 -7.05
C VAL A 96 -9.38 -3.37 -8.31
N LEU A 97 -8.27 -2.64 -8.34
CA LEU A 97 -7.27 -2.75 -9.40
C LEU A 97 -6.76 -4.18 -9.50
N GLU A 98 -6.43 -4.60 -10.72
CA GLU A 98 -5.80 -5.89 -10.93
C GLU A 98 -4.50 -5.98 -10.14
N GLY A 99 -4.32 -7.09 -9.43
CA GLY A 99 -3.14 -7.31 -8.59
C GLY A 99 -3.33 -6.91 -7.13
N VAL A 100 -4.42 -6.21 -6.79
CA VAL A 100 -4.74 -5.88 -5.40
C VAL A 100 -5.53 -7.03 -4.78
N ARG A 101 -5.04 -7.55 -3.64
CA ARG A 101 -5.80 -8.56 -2.88
C ARG A 101 -6.54 -7.89 -1.73
N ILE A 102 -7.57 -8.56 -1.22
CA ILE A 102 -8.27 -8.15 0.00
C ILE A 102 -7.98 -9.19 1.07
N ALA A 103 -7.48 -8.75 2.22
CA ALA A 103 -7.15 -9.63 3.34
C ALA A 103 -7.26 -8.85 4.65
N GLY A 104 -7.36 -9.58 5.76
CA GLY A 104 -7.59 -8.97 7.07
C GLY A 104 -6.37 -8.96 7.98
N ALA A 105 -6.61 -8.54 9.22
CA ALA A 105 -5.56 -8.35 10.23
C ALA A 105 -4.76 -9.63 10.51
N GLN A 106 -5.40 -10.80 10.43
CA GLN A 106 -4.71 -12.06 10.66
C GLN A 106 -3.58 -12.26 9.65
N MET A 107 -3.85 -11.98 8.38
CA MET A 107 -2.84 -12.07 7.32
C MET A 107 -1.74 -11.03 7.52
N PHE A 108 -2.12 -9.81 7.94
CA PHE A 108 -1.15 -8.76 8.23
C PHE A 108 -0.17 -9.18 9.32
N VAL A 109 -0.66 -9.73 10.42
CA VAL A 109 0.18 -10.20 11.52
C VAL A 109 1.10 -11.32 11.07
N GLN A 110 0.59 -12.29 10.31
CA GLN A 110 1.41 -13.37 9.78
C GLN A 110 2.54 -12.82 8.92
N GLU A 111 2.24 -11.83 8.09
CA GLU A 111 3.21 -11.25 7.17
C GLU A 111 4.31 -10.49 7.92
N VAL A 112 3.95 -9.64 8.87
CA VAL A 112 4.94 -8.83 9.60
C VAL A 112 5.79 -9.65 10.56
N MET A 113 5.32 -10.83 10.94
CA MET A 113 6.06 -11.71 11.85
C MET A 113 7.00 -12.68 11.14
N GLU A 114 7.03 -12.66 9.80
CA GLU A 114 7.97 -13.49 9.05
C GLU A 114 9.41 -13.00 9.29
N ASP A 115 10.36 -13.94 9.19
CA ASP A 115 11.78 -13.61 9.37
C ASP A 115 12.24 -12.64 8.27
N GLY A 116 13.03 -11.64 8.65
CA GLY A 116 13.58 -10.67 7.71
C GLY A 116 12.63 -9.57 7.30
N VAL A 117 11.46 -9.48 7.91
CA VAL A 117 10.47 -8.45 7.62
C VAL A 117 10.62 -7.26 8.56
N GLN A 118 10.63 -6.06 7.98
CA GLN A 118 10.46 -4.81 8.72
C GLN A 118 9.10 -4.23 8.35
N ALA A 119 8.42 -3.62 9.32
CA ALA A 119 7.11 -3.03 9.11
C ALA A 119 7.12 -1.57 9.52
N LEU A 120 6.58 -0.72 8.65
CA LEU A 120 6.39 0.70 8.90
C LEU A 120 4.90 1.02 8.80
N VAL A 121 4.41 1.83 9.73
CA VAL A 121 3.01 2.26 9.76
C VAL A 121 2.97 3.79 9.68
N TYR A 122 2.26 4.26 8.68
CA TYR A 122 2.05 5.70 8.49
C TYR A 122 0.60 6.07 8.76
#